data_415783c93e5484fc38331b462f624a2d
#
_entry.id   415783c93e5484fc38331b462f624a2d
#
_cell.length_a   1.000
_cell.length_b   1.000
_cell.length_c   1.000
_cell.angle_alpha   90.00
_cell.angle_beta   90.00
_cell.angle_gamma   90.00
#
_symmetry.space_group_name_H-M   'P 1'
#
loop_
_entity.id
_entity.type
_entity.pdbx_description
1 polymer ?
#
loop_
_entity_poly.entity_id
_entity_poly.type
_entity_poly.pdbx_seq_one_letter_code
_entity_poly.pdbx_strand_id
1 'polypeptide(L)'
;MLKRSLPAILCLIFCVSCGNAQTPAPAPSSVQTAEAVSESEEPAAPVGDDRLEVHSAAPKTALPESETSESETPEAAAAETPTPEPTPTVPPVSDEQLDEGYLDAWFDDSVLIGDSLVAGLNMYVTKERSNGRPCLGSMHVVGVSALTLKHALAGERKETVGQIKFRSRYTTVSDVVETTHAKRLFLLLGVNDLKWYSAEELIDVYGEIISIVKADHPDLRVYVHSLMPMLKDYAMGVHLDYATHKAANEKLRAFCEEKGYTYLELADLVRDEDGYLKYEYSASDYTFHLNSLGKAIWVKLLRSCARDEYYAGIWSPEESANNG
;
A
#
# COMPACT_ATOMS: atom_id res chain seq x y z
N MET A 1 -55.48 45.71 6.78
CA MET A 1 -55.55 46.08 5.34
C MET A 1 -54.13 46.28 4.84
N LEU A 2 -53.57 45.39 4.08
CA LEU A 2 -52.80 45.57 2.85
C LEU A 2 -52.35 44.18 2.37
N LYS A 3 -52.98 43.74 1.29
CA LYS A 3 -52.59 42.54 0.53
C LYS A 3 -51.30 42.89 -0.23
N ARG A 4 -50.30 42.03 -0.18
CA ARG A 4 -49.19 42.02 -1.16
C ARG A 4 -49.11 40.64 -1.79
N SER A 5 -49.34 40.62 -3.08
CA SER A 5 -49.36 39.56 -4.03
C SER A 5 -47.92 39.01 -4.32
N LEU A 6 -47.78 37.70 -4.40
CA LEU A 6 -46.62 37.00 -4.99
C LEU A 6 -46.72 37.08 -6.54
N PRO A 7 -45.59 37.19 -7.23
CA PRO A 7 -45.53 36.84 -8.65
C PRO A 7 -45.10 35.36 -8.83
N ALA A 8 -45.84 34.69 -9.71
CA ALA A 8 -45.55 33.37 -10.22
C ALA A 8 -44.34 33.42 -11.16
N ILE A 9 -43.35 32.57 -10.92
CA ILE A 9 -42.23 32.33 -11.84
C ILE A 9 -42.58 31.11 -12.69
N LEU A 10 -42.75 31.37 -13.99
CA LEU A 10 -43.02 30.44 -15.07
C LEU A 10 -41.74 29.65 -15.42
N CYS A 11 -41.71 28.33 -15.15
CA CYS A 11 -40.66 27.44 -15.65
C CYS A 11 -40.93 27.09 -17.12
N LEU A 12 -40.10 27.59 -18.00
CA LEU A 12 -40.04 27.18 -19.41
C LEU A 12 -39.24 25.89 -19.53
N ILE A 13 -39.91 24.81 -19.89
CA ILE A 13 -39.30 23.52 -20.25
C ILE A 13 -38.88 23.62 -21.72
N PHE A 14 -37.56 23.59 -21.99
CA PHE A 14 -37.06 23.39 -23.35
C PHE A 14 -36.85 21.89 -23.58
N CYS A 15 -37.73 21.29 -24.37
CA CYS A 15 -37.48 20.01 -25.02
C CYS A 15 -36.54 20.23 -26.20
N VAL A 16 -35.33 19.70 -26.13
CA VAL A 16 -34.45 19.57 -27.31
C VAL A 16 -34.55 18.13 -27.82
N SER A 17 -35.08 18.05 -29.02
CA SER A 17 -35.22 16.84 -29.84
C SER A 17 -33.87 16.30 -30.26
N CYS A 18 -33.63 14.99 -30.05
CA CYS A 18 -32.50 14.26 -30.57
C CYS A 18 -32.62 14.07 -32.08
N GLY A 19 -31.74 14.70 -32.84
CA GLY A 19 -31.51 14.40 -34.25
C GLY A 19 -30.32 13.43 -34.37
N ASN A 20 -30.59 12.27 -34.95
CA ASN A 20 -29.61 11.24 -35.31
C ASN A 20 -28.75 11.76 -36.49
N ALA A 21 -27.45 11.91 -36.30
CA ALA A 21 -26.48 12.09 -37.38
C ALA A 21 -25.46 10.97 -37.31
N GLN A 22 -25.59 10.03 -38.22
CA GLN A 22 -24.57 8.99 -38.52
C GLN A 22 -23.37 9.66 -39.22
N THR A 23 -22.20 9.53 -38.64
CA THR A 23 -20.93 9.83 -39.31
C THR A 23 -20.35 8.52 -39.85
N PRO A 24 -19.89 8.47 -41.11
CA PRO A 24 -19.34 7.24 -41.69
C PRO A 24 -17.89 7.00 -41.21
N ALA A 25 -17.56 5.71 -41.06
CA ALA A 25 -16.23 5.20 -40.73
C ALA A 25 -15.21 5.53 -41.83
N PRO A 26 -13.94 5.82 -41.48
CA PRO A 26 -12.87 5.91 -42.47
C PRO A 26 -12.40 4.51 -42.90
N ALA A 27 -12.20 4.36 -44.19
CA ALA A 27 -11.69 3.16 -44.86
C ALA A 27 -10.20 2.90 -44.53
N PRO A 28 -9.73 1.65 -44.62
CA PRO A 28 -8.34 1.29 -44.32
C PRO A 28 -7.41 1.73 -45.46
N SER A 29 -6.35 2.46 -45.10
CA SER A 29 -5.26 2.77 -46.01
C SER A 29 -4.28 1.59 -46.11
N SER A 30 -3.95 1.32 -47.33
CA SER A 30 -3.12 0.28 -47.88
C SER A 30 -1.69 0.20 -47.34
N VAL A 31 -1.30 -1.04 -47.13
CA VAL A 31 0.05 -1.55 -46.93
C VAL A 31 0.94 -1.14 -48.13
N GLN A 32 2.08 -0.53 -47.86
CA GLN A 32 3.23 -0.57 -48.78
C GLN A 32 4.36 -1.33 -48.14
N THR A 33 4.61 -2.48 -48.74
CA THR A 33 5.83 -3.29 -48.66
C THR A 33 7.02 -2.51 -49.20
N ALA A 34 8.10 -2.47 -48.44
CA ALA A 34 9.43 -2.19 -48.98
C ALA A 34 10.39 -3.29 -48.52
N GLU A 35 11.07 -3.80 -49.52
CA GLU A 35 11.90 -4.99 -49.59
C GLU A 35 13.17 -4.94 -48.75
N ALA A 36 13.65 -6.16 -48.51
CA ALA A 36 14.91 -6.54 -47.89
C ALA A 36 16.15 -6.04 -48.68
N VAL A 37 17.19 -5.71 -47.95
CA VAL A 37 18.56 -5.84 -48.36
C VAL A 37 19.38 -6.51 -47.27
N SER A 38 20.06 -7.51 -47.75
CA SER A 38 20.87 -8.55 -47.13
C SER A 38 22.23 -8.13 -46.62
N GLU A 39 22.75 -9.07 -45.81
CA GLU A 39 24.18 -9.51 -45.71
C GLU A 39 25.14 -8.60 -44.95
N SER A 40 25.72 -9.18 -44.03
CA SER A 40 26.84 -10.05 -43.67
C SER A 40 27.72 -9.28 -42.65
N GLU A 41 28.29 -9.80 -41.66
CA GLU A 41 29.33 -10.81 -41.46
C GLU A 41 29.57 -11.00 -39.97
N GLU A 42 29.69 -12.25 -39.60
CA GLU A 42 30.38 -12.68 -38.38
C GLU A 42 31.90 -12.58 -38.58
N PRO A 43 32.73 -12.35 -37.59
CA PRO A 43 33.66 -13.44 -37.27
C PRO A 43 33.87 -13.73 -35.78
N ALA A 44 33.81 -15.02 -35.53
CA ALA A 44 34.72 -15.90 -34.80
C ALA A 44 35.39 -15.44 -33.49
N ALA A 45 35.17 -16.27 -32.50
CA ALA A 45 35.90 -16.39 -31.26
C ALA A 45 37.41 -16.70 -31.45
N PRO A 46 38.20 -16.51 -30.41
CA PRO A 46 39.00 -17.64 -30.03
C PRO A 46 38.85 -18.11 -28.58
N VAL A 47 38.89 -19.41 -28.50
CA VAL A 47 39.09 -20.31 -27.36
C VAL A 47 40.38 -19.96 -26.59
N GLY A 48 40.25 -19.92 -25.28
CA GLY A 48 41.36 -19.89 -24.35
C GLY A 48 41.02 -20.75 -23.13
N ASP A 49 41.44 -21.98 -23.21
CA ASP A 49 41.48 -22.99 -22.17
C ASP A 49 42.55 -22.59 -21.16
N ASP A 50 42.25 -22.46 -19.88
CA ASP A 50 43.25 -22.63 -18.83
C ASP A 50 42.61 -23.19 -17.56
N ARG A 51 42.95 -24.45 -17.44
CA ARG A 51 42.66 -25.39 -16.37
C ARG A 51 43.77 -25.28 -15.34
N LEU A 52 43.48 -24.87 -14.13
CA LEU A 52 44.36 -25.13 -13.01
C LEU A 52 43.62 -25.76 -11.82
N GLU A 53 44.19 -26.86 -11.45
CA GLU A 53 43.76 -27.88 -10.50
C GLU A 53 43.87 -27.41 -9.04
N VAL A 54 42.93 -27.89 -8.27
CA VAL A 54 42.98 -28.56 -6.96
C VAL A 54 44.22 -28.30 -6.05
N HIS A 55 43.93 -27.79 -4.86
CA HIS A 55 44.56 -28.34 -3.66
C HIS A 55 43.59 -28.36 -2.47
N SER A 56 43.29 -29.61 -2.10
CA SER A 56 42.75 -30.07 -0.84
C SER A 56 43.78 -29.91 0.26
N ALA A 57 43.40 -29.37 1.41
CA ALA A 57 44.02 -29.78 2.69
C ALA A 57 43.10 -29.37 3.86
N ALA A 58 42.48 -30.36 4.46
CA ALA A 58 42.08 -30.29 5.86
C ALA A 58 43.27 -30.60 6.78
N PRO A 59 43.29 -30.13 8.00
CA PRO A 59 43.72 -30.97 9.07
C PRO A 59 42.67 -31.13 10.19
N LYS A 60 42.48 -32.38 10.57
CA LYS A 60 41.94 -32.84 11.84
C LYS A 60 42.97 -32.52 12.97
N THR A 61 42.47 -32.06 14.11
CA THR A 61 43.13 -32.31 15.40
C THR A 61 42.05 -32.20 16.50
N ALA A 62 41.58 -33.30 16.99
CA ALA A 62 41.76 -33.97 18.26
C ALA A 62 41.35 -33.16 19.51
N LEU A 63 40.33 -33.71 20.17
CA LEU A 63 39.97 -33.46 21.58
C LEU A 63 41.11 -33.86 22.52
N PRO A 64 41.14 -33.30 23.73
CA PRO A 64 41.43 -34.13 24.89
C PRO A 64 40.27 -34.17 25.89
N GLU A 65 40.08 -35.36 26.43
CA GLU A 65 39.20 -35.73 27.54
C GLU A 65 39.70 -35.23 28.88
N SER A 66 38.70 -35.00 29.75
CA SER A 66 38.69 -35.31 31.19
C SER A 66 39.67 -34.60 32.14
N GLU A 67 39.06 -33.85 33.07
CA GLU A 67 39.28 -34.14 34.50
C GLU A 67 38.15 -33.56 35.36
N THR A 68 37.56 -34.43 36.12
CA THR A 68 36.61 -34.23 37.21
C THR A 68 37.28 -33.49 38.38
N SER A 69 36.69 -32.41 38.84
CA SER A 69 36.95 -31.87 40.18
C SER A 69 35.63 -31.46 40.84
N GLU A 70 35.26 -32.25 41.82
CA GLU A 70 34.23 -31.88 42.82
C GLU A 70 34.72 -30.65 43.60
N SER A 71 33.88 -29.63 43.70
CA SER A 71 34.03 -28.61 44.73
C SER A 71 32.64 -28.05 45.09
N GLU A 72 32.37 -28.24 46.32
CA GLU A 72 31.37 -27.75 47.26
C GLU A 72 30.47 -26.57 46.83
N THR A 73 29.19 -26.79 47.02
CA THR A 73 28.07 -25.87 46.98
C THR A 73 28.16 -24.84 48.11
N PRO A 74 28.08 -23.53 47.80
CA PRO A 74 27.50 -22.60 48.76
C PRO A 74 26.02 -22.41 48.42
N GLU A 75 25.19 -22.70 49.38
CA GLU A 75 23.77 -22.35 49.44
C GLU A 75 23.59 -20.85 49.20
N ALA A 76 23.21 -20.51 47.99
CA ALA A 76 22.84 -19.13 47.59
C ALA A 76 21.36 -18.95 47.84
N ALA A 77 21.03 -18.01 48.70
CA ALA A 77 19.70 -17.51 49.00
C ALA A 77 18.87 -17.33 47.77
N ALA A 78 17.68 -17.91 47.73
CA ALA A 78 16.67 -17.70 46.70
C ALA A 78 16.37 -16.20 46.60
N ALA A 79 16.86 -15.53 45.56
CA ALA A 79 16.38 -14.24 45.17
C ALA A 79 14.93 -14.44 44.67
N GLU A 80 13.96 -13.86 45.35
CA GLU A 80 12.58 -13.81 44.96
C GLU A 80 12.55 -13.14 43.55
N THR A 81 12.21 -13.92 42.56
CA THR A 81 11.91 -13.40 41.20
C THR A 81 10.70 -12.47 41.36
N PRO A 82 10.78 -11.18 40.98
CA PRO A 82 9.65 -10.31 41.06
C PRO A 82 8.50 -10.92 40.24
N THR A 83 7.37 -11.16 40.90
CA THR A 83 6.13 -11.55 40.22
C THR A 83 5.84 -10.47 39.18
N PRO A 84 5.70 -10.81 37.87
CA PRO A 84 5.35 -9.81 36.91
C PRO A 84 4.04 -9.14 37.28
N GLU A 85 4.03 -7.81 37.38
CA GLU A 85 2.80 -7.06 37.53
C GLU A 85 1.80 -7.50 36.46
N PRO A 86 0.53 -7.75 36.83
CA PRO A 86 -0.46 -8.14 35.83
C PRO A 86 -0.59 -7.04 34.80
N THR A 87 -0.20 -7.34 33.57
CA THR A 87 -0.44 -6.47 32.41
C THR A 87 -1.94 -6.15 32.38
N PRO A 88 -2.34 -4.89 32.30
CA PRO A 88 -3.75 -4.54 32.24
C PRO A 88 -4.39 -5.27 31.06
N THR A 89 -5.26 -6.22 31.37
CA THR A 89 -5.95 -7.01 30.36
C THR A 89 -7.11 -6.18 29.84
N VAL A 90 -6.91 -5.53 28.67
CA VAL A 90 -8.00 -4.83 27.98
C VAL A 90 -9.09 -5.84 27.58
N PRO A 91 -10.37 -5.44 27.57
CA PRO A 91 -11.44 -6.33 27.14
C PRO A 91 -11.23 -6.86 25.71
N PRO A 92 -11.54 -8.13 25.43
CA PRO A 92 -11.40 -8.66 24.08
C PRO A 92 -12.41 -8.00 23.13
N VAL A 93 -11.95 -7.69 21.89
CA VAL A 93 -12.77 -7.18 20.80
C VAL A 93 -13.05 -8.32 19.84
N SER A 94 -14.34 -8.64 19.64
CA SER A 94 -14.75 -9.67 18.68
C SER A 94 -14.55 -9.21 17.23
N ASP A 95 -14.46 -10.17 16.29
CA ASP A 95 -14.41 -9.84 14.87
C ASP A 95 -15.66 -9.07 14.41
N GLU A 96 -16.84 -9.36 14.98
CA GLU A 96 -18.08 -8.64 14.69
C GLU A 96 -17.98 -7.18 15.13
N GLN A 97 -17.55 -6.91 16.36
CA GLN A 97 -17.32 -5.54 16.84
C GLN A 97 -16.30 -4.80 15.98
N LEU A 98 -15.24 -5.50 15.54
CA LEU A 98 -14.24 -4.92 14.65
C LEU A 98 -14.85 -4.57 13.30
N ASP A 99 -15.65 -5.47 12.73
CA ASP A 99 -16.34 -5.25 11.44
C ASP A 99 -17.40 -4.14 11.55
N GLU A 100 -18.02 -3.94 12.70
CA GLU A 100 -18.92 -2.83 13.01
C GLU A 100 -18.23 -1.49 13.28
N GLY A 101 -16.90 -1.47 13.35
CA GLY A 101 -16.11 -0.25 13.53
C GLY A 101 -15.96 0.21 14.98
N TYR A 102 -16.00 -0.70 15.94
CA TYR A 102 -15.80 -0.39 17.36
C TYR A 102 -14.50 0.38 17.65
N LEU A 103 -13.43 0.11 16.90
CA LEU A 103 -12.14 0.80 17.04
C LEU A 103 -11.91 1.89 15.97
N ASP A 104 -12.93 2.26 15.20
CA ASP A 104 -12.74 3.17 14.05
C ASP A 104 -12.29 4.59 14.45
N ALA A 105 -12.53 5.03 15.69
CA ALA A 105 -11.99 6.29 16.22
C ALA A 105 -10.45 6.34 16.25
N TRP A 106 -9.76 5.19 16.22
CA TRP A 106 -8.31 5.12 16.08
C TRP A 106 -7.80 5.77 14.79
N PHE A 107 -8.65 5.83 13.75
CA PHE A 107 -8.29 6.39 12.45
C PHE A 107 -8.48 7.91 12.34
N ASP A 108 -9.02 8.58 13.36
CA ASP A 108 -9.38 10.01 13.28
C ASP A 108 -8.17 10.93 13.02
N ASP A 109 -6.99 10.55 13.49
CA ASP A 109 -5.73 11.22 13.24
C ASP A 109 -4.85 10.47 12.22
N SER A 110 -5.46 9.90 11.20
CA SER A 110 -4.79 9.09 10.19
C SER A 110 -5.03 9.61 8.77
N VAL A 111 -4.04 9.44 7.90
CA VAL A 111 -4.16 9.69 6.48
C VAL A 111 -3.64 8.50 5.68
N LEU A 112 -4.38 8.09 4.65
CA LEU A 112 -3.95 7.12 3.65
C LEU A 112 -3.75 7.83 2.32
N ILE A 113 -2.54 7.73 1.78
CA ILE A 113 -2.17 8.33 0.48
C ILE A 113 -1.75 7.21 -0.48
N GLY A 114 -2.25 7.28 -1.71
CA GLY A 114 -1.88 6.32 -2.74
C GLY A 114 -2.50 6.62 -4.10
N ASP A 115 -2.41 5.63 -4.97
CA ASP A 115 -2.82 5.72 -6.37
C ASP A 115 -4.33 5.47 -6.60
N SER A 116 -4.69 4.95 -7.77
CA SER A 116 -6.07 4.63 -8.14
C SER A 116 -6.73 3.58 -7.24
N LEU A 117 -5.95 2.69 -6.62
CA LEU A 117 -6.46 1.74 -5.64
C LEU A 117 -7.02 2.48 -4.42
N VAL A 118 -6.25 3.45 -3.90
CA VAL A 118 -6.68 4.30 -2.77
C VAL A 118 -7.84 5.21 -3.19
N ALA A 119 -7.87 5.71 -4.43
CA ALA A 119 -9.04 6.44 -4.95
C ALA A 119 -10.29 5.56 -4.94
N GLY A 120 -10.16 4.30 -5.34
CA GLY A 120 -11.24 3.31 -5.27
C GLY A 120 -11.69 3.01 -3.84
N LEU A 121 -10.75 2.93 -2.88
CA LEU A 121 -11.07 2.77 -1.46
C LEU A 121 -11.78 4.01 -0.91
N ASN A 122 -11.35 5.22 -1.28
CA ASN A 122 -12.02 6.46 -0.87
C ASN A 122 -13.50 6.48 -1.28
N MET A 123 -13.81 6.06 -2.51
CA MET A 123 -15.20 5.92 -2.96
C MET A 123 -16.00 4.92 -2.10
N TYR A 124 -15.38 3.79 -1.74
CA TYR A 124 -16.00 2.78 -0.88
C TYR A 124 -16.27 3.33 0.52
N VAL A 125 -15.26 3.90 1.19
CA VAL A 125 -15.35 4.49 2.53
C VAL A 125 -16.40 5.61 2.56
N THR A 126 -16.40 6.51 1.58
CA THR A 126 -17.37 7.59 1.46
C THR A 126 -18.80 7.05 1.34
N LYS A 127 -18.99 5.99 0.54
CA LYS A 127 -20.31 5.34 0.38
C LYS A 127 -20.77 4.69 1.70
N GLU A 128 -19.90 3.98 2.39
CA GLU A 128 -20.25 3.36 3.69
C GLU A 128 -20.64 4.41 4.70
N ARG A 129 -19.85 5.48 4.86
CA ARG A 129 -20.17 6.61 5.77
C ARG A 129 -21.47 7.29 5.40
N SER A 130 -21.76 7.51 4.09
CA SER A 130 -23.02 8.09 3.60
C SER A 130 -24.24 7.21 3.88
N ASN A 131 -24.04 5.90 4.01
CA ASN A 131 -25.07 4.94 4.41
C ASN A 131 -25.22 4.80 5.93
N GLY A 132 -24.55 5.63 6.70
CA GLY A 132 -24.58 5.60 8.17
C GLY A 132 -23.81 4.44 8.79
N ARG A 133 -22.95 3.74 8.00
CA ARG A 133 -22.07 2.71 8.55
C ARG A 133 -20.71 3.31 8.87
N PRO A 134 -20.19 3.09 10.10
CA PRO A 134 -18.82 3.48 10.41
C PRO A 134 -17.85 2.82 9.42
N CYS A 135 -16.85 3.59 8.99
CA CYS A 135 -15.80 3.06 8.13
C CYS A 135 -14.55 3.90 8.28
N LEU A 136 -13.58 3.39 9.06
CA LEU A 136 -12.29 4.02 9.31
C LEU A 136 -12.41 5.44 9.92
N GLY A 137 -13.34 5.64 10.85
CA GLY A 137 -13.51 6.92 11.56
C GLY A 137 -13.58 8.13 10.63
N SER A 138 -12.82 9.17 10.93
CA SER A 138 -12.65 10.36 10.08
C SER A 138 -11.34 10.34 9.24
N MET A 139 -10.69 9.19 9.08
CA MET A 139 -9.48 9.02 8.26
C MET A 139 -9.58 9.75 6.94
N HIS A 140 -8.55 10.53 6.62
CA HIS A 140 -8.41 11.13 5.29
C HIS A 140 -7.86 10.11 4.28
N VAL A 141 -8.64 9.79 3.26
CA VAL A 141 -8.23 8.85 2.20
C VAL A 141 -7.97 9.66 0.92
N VAL A 142 -6.71 9.80 0.55
CA VAL A 142 -6.22 10.65 -0.55
C VAL A 142 -5.70 9.77 -1.68
N GLY A 143 -6.60 9.38 -2.58
CA GLY A 143 -6.26 8.57 -3.75
C GLY A 143 -6.15 9.42 -5.01
N VAL A 144 -5.10 9.17 -5.80
CA VAL A 144 -4.80 9.91 -7.03
C VAL A 144 -4.57 8.94 -8.19
N SER A 145 -5.40 9.01 -9.22
CA SER A 145 -5.23 8.16 -10.41
C SER A 145 -3.85 8.35 -11.03
N ALA A 146 -3.18 7.24 -11.37
CA ALA A 146 -1.86 7.20 -11.96
C ALA A 146 -0.73 7.87 -11.13
N LEU A 147 -0.93 8.00 -9.81
CA LEU A 147 0.16 8.42 -8.93
C LEU A 147 1.27 7.38 -8.96
N THR A 148 2.49 7.85 -9.20
CA THR A 148 3.71 7.07 -9.15
C THR A 148 4.58 7.53 -7.99
N LEU A 149 5.54 6.71 -7.58
CA LEU A 149 6.55 7.09 -6.60
C LEU A 149 7.30 8.36 -7.02
N LYS A 150 7.66 8.45 -8.31
CA LYS A 150 8.32 9.64 -8.85
C LYS A 150 7.48 10.92 -8.67
N HIS A 151 6.19 10.86 -8.91
CA HIS A 151 5.30 12.01 -8.71
C HIS A 151 5.13 12.34 -7.22
N ALA A 152 5.03 11.32 -6.36
CA ALA A 152 4.94 11.51 -4.93
C ALA A 152 6.23 12.13 -4.35
N LEU A 153 7.40 11.71 -4.84
CA LEU A 153 8.70 12.25 -4.46
C LEU A 153 8.91 13.68 -4.97
N ALA A 154 8.59 13.94 -6.24
CA ALA A 154 8.78 15.27 -6.82
C ALA A 154 8.00 16.37 -6.11
N GLY A 155 6.87 16.01 -5.49
CA GLY A 155 6.09 16.92 -4.65
C GLY A 155 5.68 18.20 -5.36
N GLU A 156 5.43 18.16 -6.68
CA GLU A 156 5.11 19.34 -7.45
C GLU A 156 3.76 19.96 -7.02
N ARG A 157 3.76 21.26 -6.73
CA ARG A 157 2.55 22.02 -6.37
C ARG A 157 1.87 22.62 -7.59
N LYS A 158 1.93 21.95 -8.76
CA LYS A 158 1.31 22.40 -10.02
C LYS A 158 0.49 21.28 -10.63
N GLU A 159 -0.38 21.64 -11.56
CA GLU A 159 -1.25 20.70 -12.25
C GLU A 159 -0.46 19.82 -13.24
N THR A 160 -0.28 18.56 -12.86
CA THR A 160 0.26 17.50 -13.72
C THR A 160 -0.52 16.21 -13.48
N VAL A 161 -0.51 15.31 -14.46
CA VAL A 161 -1.15 13.98 -14.30
C VAL A 161 -0.45 13.22 -13.18
N GLY A 162 -1.23 12.61 -12.29
CA GLY A 162 -0.69 11.83 -11.18
C GLY A 162 -0.19 12.65 -9.99
N GLN A 163 -0.43 13.98 -9.98
CA GLN A 163 0.00 14.82 -8.87
C GLN A 163 -1.02 14.80 -7.71
N ILE A 164 -0.52 14.76 -6.48
CA ILE A 164 -1.37 14.78 -5.29
C ILE A 164 -2.18 16.08 -5.25
N LYS A 165 -3.50 15.94 -5.15
CA LYS A 165 -4.44 17.04 -4.96
C LYS A 165 -5.25 16.84 -3.69
N PHE A 166 -5.11 17.75 -2.74
CA PHE A 166 -5.84 17.70 -1.49
C PHE A 166 -6.50 19.06 -1.19
N ARG A 167 -7.77 19.06 -0.77
CA ARG A 167 -8.57 20.28 -0.53
C ARG A 167 -8.45 21.32 -1.67
N SER A 168 -8.54 20.81 -2.92
CA SER A 168 -8.46 21.60 -4.16
C SER A 168 -7.09 22.23 -4.45
N ARG A 169 -6.03 21.88 -3.74
CA ARG A 169 -4.66 22.36 -3.99
C ARG A 169 -3.75 21.20 -4.38
N TYR A 170 -2.84 21.45 -5.32
CA TYR A 170 -1.73 20.55 -5.58
C TYR A 170 -0.71 20.65 -4.46
N THR A 171 -0.21 19.53 -3.98
CA THR A 171 0.47 19.45 -2.69
C THR A 171 1.42 18.26 -2.63
N THR A 172 2.20 18.14 -1.56
CA THR A 172 3.12 17.04 -1.28
C THR A 172 2.53 16.06 -0.27
N VAL A 173 3.18 14.91 -0.07
CA VAL A 173 2.82 13.97 1.02
C VAL A 173 2.94 14.66 2.38
N SER A 174 4.04 15.39 2.61
CA SER A 174 4.30 16.12 3.86
C SER A 174 3.23 17.19 4.11
N ASP A 175 2.87 18.01 3.10
CA ASP A 175 1.81 19.01 3.23
C ASP A 175 0.44 18.39 3.59
N VAL A 176 0.13 17.17 3.10
CA VAL A 176 -1.11 16.49 3.47
C VAL A 176 -1.07 16.07 4.92
N VAL A 177 0.03 15.49 5.40
CA VAL A 177 0.22 15.11 6.81
C VAL A 177 0.07 16.34 7.71
N GLU A 178 0.74 17.45 7.37
CA GLU A 178 0.64 18.72 8.10
C GLU A 178 -0.81 19.24 8.15
N THR A 179 -1.47 19.32 6.99
CA THR A 179 -2.84 19.87 6.88
C THR A 179 -3.88 19.02 7.62
N THR A 180 -3.65 17.71 7.75
CA THR A 180 -4.55 16.78 8.43
C THR A 180 -4.20 16.58 9.89
N HIS A 181 -3.03 17.08 10.34
CA HIS A 181 -2.47 16.80 11.66
C HIS A 181 -2.36 15.30 11.96
N ALA A 182 -2.09 14.51 10.91
CA ALA A 182 -2.07 13.07 11.02
C ALA A 182 -0.90 12.60 11.89
N LYS A 183 -1.17 11.66 12.79
CA LYS A 183 -0.17 10.93 13.59
C LYS A 183 0.20 9.59 12.94
N ARG A 184 -0.62 9.15 11.96
CA ARG A 184 -0.42 7.90 11.22
C ARG A 184 -0.53 8.16 9.72
N LEU A 185 0.52 7.81 9.00
CA LEU A 185 0.57 7.86 7.53
C LEU A 185 0.53 6.43 6.99
N PHE A 186 -0.47 6.14 6.19
CA PHE A 186 -0.58 4.91 5.41
C PHE A 186 -0.22 5.20 3.97
N LEU A 187 0.64 4.38 3.38
CA LEU A 187 1.07 4.49 1.98
C LEU A 187 0.72 3.23 1.21
N LEU A 188 0.13 3.39 0.02
CA LEU A 188 -0.01 2.36 -0.99
C LEU A 188 0.38 2.96 -2.34
N LEU A 189 1.62 2.72 -2.76
CA LEU A 189 2.23 3.24 -3.99
C LEU A 189 3.11 2.17 -4.62
N GLY A 190 3.45 2.33 -5.88
CA GLY A 190 4.47 1.54 -6.55
C GLY A 190 3.95 0.52 -7.56
N VAL A 191 2.66 0.16 -7.55
CA VAL A 191 2.11 -0.75 -8.58
C VAL A 191 2.25 -0.18 -9.98
N ASN A 192 2.14 1.15 -10.13
CA ASN A 192 2.34 1.86 -11.39
C ASN A 192 3.82 1.98 -11.79
N ASP A 193 4.72 1.70 -10.86
CA ASP A 193 6.16 1.88 -11.01
C ASP A 193 6.88 0.57 -11.35
N LEU A 194 6.29 -0.59 -11.03
CA LEU A 194 6.88 -1.93 -11.19
C LEU A 194 7.42 -2.24 -12.60
N LYS A 195 6.89 -1.58 -13.62
CA LYS A 195 7.35 -1.73 -15.01
C LYS A 195 8.65 -0.97 -15.29
N TRP A 196 8.97 0.04 -14.48
CA TRP A 196 10.02 1.01 -14.76
C TRP A 196 11.17 0.97 -13.76
N TYR A 197 10.93 0.45 -12.56
CA TYR A 197 11.90 0.35 -11.47
C TYR A 197 12.19 -1.11 -11.15
N SER A 198 13.46 -1.40 -10.88
CA SER A 198 13.83 -2.60 -10.14
C SER A 198 13.26 -2.55 -8.72
N ALA A 199 13.25 -3.67 -8.04
CA ALA A 199 12.79 -3.72 -6.65
C ALA A 199 13.64 -2.82 -5.74
N GLU A 200 14.96 -2.74 -5.99
CA GLU A 200 15.90 -1.88 -5.26
C GLU A 200 15.56 -0.40 -5.45
N GLU A 201 15.46 0.04 -6.71
CA GLU A 201 15.14 1.44 -7.05
C GLU A 201 13.79 1.87 -6.48
N LEU A 202 12.80 0.96 -6.45
CA LEU A 202 11.50 1.22 -5.86
C LEU A 202 11.62 1.50 -4.34
N ILE A 203 12.43 0.70 -3.62
CA ILE A 203 12.66 0.87 -2.19
C ILE A 203 13.43 2.16 -1.90
N ASP A 204 14.43 2.51 -2.72
CA ASP A 204 15.20 3.75 -2.56
C ASP A 204 14.27 4.97 -2.64
N VAL A 205 13.35 5.01 -3.63
CA VAL A 205 12.38 6.10 -3.77
C VAL A 205 11.37 6.12 -2.62
N TYR A 206 10.91 4.96 -2.14
CA TYR A 206 10.07 4.89 -0.94
C TYR A 206 10.80 5.48 0.28
N GLY A 207 12.06 5.09 0.47
CA GLY A 207 12.90 5.60 1.56
C GLY A 207 13.06 7.10 1.52
N GLU A 208 13.27 7.68 0.34
CA GLU A 208 13.40 9.12 0.15
C GLU A 208 12.10 9.87 0.49
N ILE A 209 10.95 9.38 -0.02
CA ILE A 209 9.63 9.96 0.30
C ILE A 209 9.39 9.97 1.81
N ILE A 210 9.58 8.83 2.47
CA ILE A 210 9.33 8.72 3.92
C ILE A 210 10.33 9.57 4.70
N SER A 211 11.59 9.65 4.27
CA SER A 211 12.62 10.48 4.92
C SER A 211 12.26 11.95 4.88
N ILE A 212 11.76 12.47 3.76
CA ILE A 212 11.29 13.85 3.64
C ILE A 212 10.14 14.10 4.62
N VAL A 213 9.15 13.21 4.63
CA VAL A 213 7.98 13.36 5.52
C VAL A 213 8.38 13.27 7.00
N LYS A 214 9.28 12.33 7.35
CA LYS A 214 9.77 12.15 8.73
C LYS A 214 10.67 13.30 9.20
N ALA A 215 11.34 14.02 8.28
CA ALA A 215 12.11 15.22 8.64
C ALA A 215 11.18 16.33 9.15
N ASP A 216 10.00 16.48 8.56
CA ASP A 216 9.00 17.46 8.99
C ASP A 216 8.14 16.95 10.17
N HIS A 217 7.91 15.62 10.25
CA HIS A 217 7.03 14.98 11.21
C HIS A 217 7.72 13.78 11.90
N PRO A 218 8.68 14.01 12.81
CA PRO A 218 9.54 12.97 13.38
C PRO A 218 8.77 11.85 14.12
N ASP A 219 7.66 12.20 14.78
CA ASP A 219 6.84 11.28 15.57
C ASP A 219 5.77 10.54 14.75
N LEU A 220 5.68 10.83 13.45
CA LEU A 220 4.70 10.20 12.56
C LEU A 220 4.93 8.68 12.48
N ARG A 221 3.89 7.90 12.73
CA ARG A 221 3.92 6.45 12.51
C ARG A 221 3.61 6.15 11.05
N VAL A 222 4.42 5.27 10.44
CA VAL A 222 4.32 4.96 9.01
C VAL A 222 3.90 3.50 8.82
N TYR A 223 2.90 3.32 7.98
CA TYR A 223 2.32 2.03 7.58
C TYR A 223 2.41 1.93 6.07
N VAL A 224 3.05 0.88 5.57
CA VAL A 224 3.28 0.67 4.13
C VAL A 224 2.57 -0.60 3.71
N HIS A 225 1.67 -0.48 2.73
CA HIS A 225 0.99 -1.65 2.17
C HIS A 225 1.90 -2.39 1.19
N SER A 226 1.70 -3.70 1.12
CA SER A 226 2.22 -4.49 0.00
C SER A 226 1.69 -3.96 -1.33
N LEU A 227 2.49 -4.10 -2.38
CA LEU A 227 2.06 -3.83 -3.75
C LEU A 227 0.97 -4.83 -4.14
N MET A 228 -0.10 -4.33 -4.75
CA MET A 228 -1.26 -5.15 -5.07
C MET A 228 -1.00 -6.09 -6.25
N PRO A 229 -1.45 -7.36 -6.17
CA PRO A 229 -1.37 -8.27 -7.29
C PRO A 229 -2.30 -7.83 -8.42
N MET A 230 -1.95 -8.21 -9.64
CA MET A 230 -2.75 -8.00 -10.85
C MET A 230 -3.49 -9.28 -11.23
N LEU A 231 -4.59 -9.17 -11.97
CA LEU A 231 -5.15 -10.34 -12.64
C LEU A 231 -4.14 -10.95 -13.62
N LYS A 232 -4.11 -12.28 -13.72
CA LYS A 232 -3.10 -13.02 -14.50
C LYS A 232 -3.02 -12.55 -15.95
N ASP A 233 -4.16 -12.44 -16.62
CA ASP A 233 -4.21 -12.03 -18.03
C ASP A 233 -3.70 -10.59 -18.21
N TYR A 234 -4.02 -9.68 -17.28
CA TYR A 234 -3.52 -8.32 -17.32
C TYR A 234 -2.01 -8.25 -17.07
N ALA A 235 -1.52 -8.96 -16.07
CA ALA A 235 -0.09 -9.02 -15.73
C ALA A 235 0.74 -9.53 -16.91
N MET A 236 0.28 -10.60 -17.58
CA MET A 236 0.91 -11.13 -18.80
C MET A 236 0.88 -10.12 -19.94
N GLY A 237 -0.22 -9.38 -20.13
CA GLY A 237 -0.36 -8.35 -21.17
C GLY A 237 0.57 -7.16 -20.97
N VAL A 238 0.94 -6.83 -19.72
CA VAL A 238 1.89 -5.74 -19.41
C VAL A 238 3.31 -6.22 -19.12
N HIS A 239 3.58 -7.52 -19.31
CA HIS A 239 4.88 -8.15 -19.06
C HIS A 239 5.38 -8.00 -17.62
N LEU A 240 4.49 -8.09 -16.66
CA LEU A 240 4.76 -8.11 -15.23
C LEU A 240 4.42 -9.50 -14.68
N ASP A 241 5.43 -10.28 -14.37
CA ASP A 241 5.25 -11.60 -13.78
C ASP A 241 5.13 -11.53 -12.24
N TYR A 242 4.66 -12.63 -11.67
CA TYR A 242 4.55 -12.73 -10.22
C TYR A 242 5.92 -12.66 -9.51
N ALA A 243 7.00 -13.15 -10.14
CA ALA A 243 8.33 -13.14 -9.54
C ALA A 243 8.83 -11.70 -9.28
N THR A 244 8.64 -10.81 -10.25
CA THR A 244 8.95 -9.37 -10.13
C THR A 244 8.13 -8.73 -9.00
N HIS A 245 6.82 -8.98 -8.98
CA HIS A 245 5.93 -8.45 -7.96
C HIS A 245 6.30 -8.96 -6.55
N LYS A 246 6.58 -10.26 -6.43
CA LYS A 246 7.00 -10.90 -5.18
C LYS A 246 8.31 -10.32 -4.67
N ALA A 247 9.33 -10.20 -5.54
CA ALA A 247 10.64 -9.65 -5.17
C ALA A 247 10.52 -8.20 -4.64
N ALA A 248 9.68 -7.38 -5.26
CA ALA A 248 9.43 -6.02 -4.80
C ALA A 248 8.75 -6.01 -3.41
N ASN A 249 7.76 -6.86 -3.18
CA ASN A 249 7.10 -6.97 -1.87
C ASN A 249 8.02 -7.51 -0.76
N GLU A 250 8.87 -8.49 -1.06
CA GLU A 250 9.86 -9.01 -0.11
C GLU A 250 10.84 -7.91 0.33
N LYS A 251 11.33 -7.10 -0.62
CA LYS A 251 12.22 -5.97 -0.29
C LYS A 251 11.49 -4.86 0.46
N LEU A 252 10.26 -4.55 0.09
CA LEU A 252 9.46 -3.54 0.77
C LEU A 252 9.17 -3.94 2.22
N ARG A 253 8.90 -5.22 2.46
CA ARG A 253 8.76 -5.78 3.82
C ARG A 253 10.06 -5.62 4.62
N ALA A 254 11.19 -6.09 4.06
CA ALA A 254 12.50 -6.00 4.72
C ALA A 254 12.89 -4.54 5.03
N PHE A 255 12.60 -3.61 4.11
CA PHE A 255 12.79 -2.17 4.34
C PHE A 255 11.96 -1.66 5.52
N CYS A 256 10.68 -2.05 5.59
CA CYS A 256 9.82 -1.64 6.71
C CYS A 256 10.34 -2.19 8.04
N GLU A 257 10.75 -3.45 8.09
CA GLU A 257 11.33 -4.10 9.27
C GLU A 257 12.60 -3.38 9.72
N GLU A 258 13.52 -3.07 8.78
CA GLU A 258 14.78 -2.35 9.07
C GLU A 258 14.52 -0.96 9.65
N LYS A 259 13.54 -0.24 9.12
CA LYS A 259 13.24 1.14 9.51
C LYS A 259 12.25 1.27 10.67
N GLY A 260 11.69 0.16 11.15
CA GLY A 260 10.66 0.15 12.19
C GLY A 260 9.31 0.70 11.72
N TYR A 261 9.00 0.55 10.42
CA TYR A 261 7.68 0.87 9.87
C TYR A 261 6.79 -0.36 9.89
N THR A 262 5.49 -0.16 9.95
CA THR A 262 4.53 -1.27 9.90
C THR A 262 4.27 -1.66 8.45
N TYR A 263 4.59 -2.90 8.07
CA TYR A 263 4.24 -3.45 6.77
C TYR A 263 2.87 -4.13 6.82
N LEU A 264 2.00 -3.80 5.86
CA LEU A 264 0.64 -4.32 5.77
C LEU A 264 0.50 -5.26 4.58
N GLU A 265 0.36 -6.55 4.86
CA GLU A 265 0.29 -7.60 3.83
C GLU A 265 -1.12 -7.73 3.24
N LEU A 266 -1.50 -6.75 2.42
CA LEU A 266 -2.79 -6.77 1.72
C LEU A 266 -2.80 -7.75 0.54
N ALA A 267 -1.68 -7.90 -0.16
CA ALA A 267 -1.58 -8.75 -1.34
C ALA A 267 -1.95 -10.21 -1.04
N ASP A 268 -1.47 -10.75 0.08
CA ASP A 268 -1.70 -12.14 0.47
C ASP A 268 -3.18 -12.45 0.76
N LEU A 269 -3.95 -11.44 1.16
CA LEU A 269 -5.37 -11.59 1.45
C LEU A 269 -6.25 -11.70 0.18
N VAL A 270 -5.74 -11.22 -0.95
CA VAL A 270 -6.52 -11.10 -2.19
C VAL A 270 -5.93 -11.86 -3.38
N ARG A 271 -4.73 -12.44 -3.25
CA ARG A 271 -4.09 -13.23 -4.30
C ARG A 271 -4.49 -14.71 -4.25
N ASP A 272 -4.41 -15.36 -5.38
CA ASP A 272 -4.54 -16.82 -5.53
C ASP A 272 -3.20 -17.55 -5.22
N GLU A 273 -3.20 -18.87 -5.37
CA GLU A 273 -2.03 -19.73 -5.14
C GLU A 273 -0.88 -19.44 -6.13
N ASP A 274 -1.21 -18.97 -7.33
CA ASP A 274 -0.23 -18.56 -8.35
C ASP A 274 0.32 -17.15 -8.12
N GLY A 275 -0.23 -16.40 -7.13
CA GLY A 275 0.20 -15.06 -6.75
C GLY A 275 -0.50 -13.92 -7.49
N TYR A 276 -1.53 -14.21 -8.27
CA TYR A 276 -2.31 -13.22 -9.00
C TYR A 276 -3.58 -12.82 -8.23
N LEU A 277 -4.13 -11.64 -8.55
CA LEU A 277 -5.39 -11.21 -7.97
C LEU A 277 -6.51 -12.21 -8.30
N LYS A 278 -7.27 -12.62 -7.28
CA LYS A 278 -8.46 -13.45 -7.48
C LYS A 278 -9.54 -12.68 -8.22
N TYR A 279 -10.17 -13.33 -9.19
CA TYR A 279 -11.29 -12.75 -9.95
C TYR A 279 -12.44 -12.27 -9.06
N GLU A 280 -12.73 -12.98 -7.98
CA GLU A 280 -13.80 -12.62 -7.03
C GLU A 280 -13.59 -11.28 -6.36
N TYR A 281 -12.34 -10.78 -6.28
CA TYR A 281 -11.99 -9.49 -5.69
C TYR A 281 -11.71 -8.40 -6.72
N SER A 282 -11.65 -8.76 -8.01
CA SER A 282 -11.37 -7.83 -9.08
C SER A 282 -12.56 -6.94 -9.41
N ALA A 283 -12.30 -5.68 -9.74
CA ALA A 283 -13.27 -4.77 -10.34
C ALA A 283 -13.55 -5.13 -11.81
N SER A 284 -14.56 -4.51 -12.40
CA SER A 284 -15.00 -4.80 -13.77
C SER A 284 -14.03 -4.36 -14.88
N ASP A 285 -12.96 -3.67 -14.53
CA ASP A 285 -11.90 -3.32 -15.47
C ASP A 285 -10.87 -4.44 -15.68
N TYR A 286 -10.98 -5.50 -14.86
CA TYR A 286 -10.15 -6.70 -14.95
C TYR A 286 -8.63 -6.43 -14.97
N THR A 287 -8.16 -5.53 -14.08
CA THR A 287 -6.75 -5.18 -13.95
C THR A 287 -6.18 -5.57 -12.58
N PHE A 288 -5.99 -4.61 -11.71
CA PHE A 288 -5.56 -4.75 -10.32
C PHE A 288 -6.49 -4.03 -9.33
N HIS A 289 -7.55 -3.39 -9.83
CA HIS A 289 -8.48 -2.68 -8.97
C HIS A 289 -9.41 -3.64 -8.23
N LEU A 290 -9.71 -3.31 -6.98
CA LEU A 290 -10.56 -4.12 -6.12
C LEU A 290 -12.04 -3.73 -6.28
N ASN A 291 -12.91 -4.72 -6.29
CA ASN A 291 -14.35 -4.55 -6.11
C ASN A 291 -14.71 -4.30 -4.62
N SER A 292 -15.99 -4.28 -4.29
CA SER A 292 -16.43 -4.02 -2.91
C SER A 292 -16.02 -5.11 -1.92
N LEU A 293 -15.92 -6.38 -2.35
CA LEU A 293 -15.46 -7.48 -1.49
C LEU A 293 -13.98 -7.33 -1.13
N GLY A 294 -13.13 -7.07 -2.13
CA GLY A 294 -11.71 -6.85 -1.90
C GLY A 294 -11.44 -5.61 -1.03
N LYS A 295 -12.24 -4.54 -1.20
CA LYS A 295 -12.14 -3.34 -0.35
C LYS A 295 -12.60 -3.59 1.08
N ALA A 296 -13.60 -4.45 1.30
CA ALA A 296 -14.01 -4.86 2.66
C ALA A 296 -12.88 -5.63 3.38
N ILE A 297 -12.17 -6.52 2.66
CA ILE A 297 -10.97 -7.21 3.18
C ILE A 297 -9.91 -6.18 3.56
N TRP A 298 -9.67 -5.18 2.73
CA TRP A 298 -8.71 -4.11 3.02
C TRP A 298 -9.08 -3.32 4.27
N VAL A 299 -10.36 -2.92 4.41
CA VAL A 299 -10.85 -2.25 5.63
C VAL A 299 -10.63 -3.12 6.87
N LYS A 300 -10.88 -4.43 6.77
CA LYS A 300 -10.64 -5.37 7.88
C LYS A 300 -9.16 -5.45 8.25
N LEU A 301 -8.24 -5.47 7.27
CA LEU A 301 -6.80 -5.39 7.52
C LEU A 301 -6.42 -4.08 8.23
N LEU A 302 -6.94 -2.95 7.80
CA LEU A 302 -6.67 -1.67 8.47
C LEU A 302 -7.17 -1.70 9.92
N ARG A 303 -8.37 -2.21 10.16
CA ARG A 303 -8.93 -2.34 11.51
C ARG A 303 -8.13 -3.27 12.43
N SER A 304 -7.42 -4.27 11.87
CA SER A 304 -6.52 -5.10 12.68
C SER A 304 -5.39 -4.29 13.30
N CYS A 305 -4.89 -3.25 12.62
CA CYS A 305 -3.87 -2.36 13.19
C CYS A 305 -4.39 -1.62 14.44
N ALA A 306 -5.63 -1.15 14.40
CA ALA A 306 -6.26 -0.51 15.56
C ALA A 306 -6.42 -1.50 16.72
N ARG A 307 -6.82 -2.74 16.44
CA ARG A 307 -6.93 -3.81 17.42
C ARG A 307 -5.58 -4.17 18.05
N ASP A 308 -4.53 -4.25 17.25
CA ASP A 308 -3.19 -4.58 17.74
C ASP A 308 -2.68 -3.51 18.71
N GLU A 309 -2.88 -2.21 18.41
CA GLU A 309 -2.52 -1.13 19.32
C GLU A 309 -3.41 -1.07 20.55
N TYR A 310 -4.69 -1.40 20.44
CA TYR A 310 -5.60 -1.52 21.58
C TYR A 310 -5.13 -2.63 22.53
N TYR A 311 -4.79 -3.81 22.04
CA TYR A 311 -4.29 -4.91 22.86
C TYR A 311 -2.90 -4.67 23.45
N ALA A 312 -2.09 -3.87 22.76
CA ALA A 312 -0.78 -3.43 23.26
C ALA A 312 -0.90 -2.32 24.33
N GLY A 313 -2.10 -1.82 24.61
CA GLY A 313 -2.31 -0.70 25.54
C GLY A 313 -1.73 0.63 25.05
N ILE A 314 -1.50 0.76 23.75
CA ILE A 314 -0.95 1.98 23.12
C ILE A 314 -2.07 3.00 22.87
N TRP A 315 -3.29 2.53 22.70
CA TRP A 315 -4.46 3.34 22.40
C TRP A 315 -5.74 2.71 22.96
N SER A 316 -6.70 3.55 23.37
CA SER A 316 -8.04 3.09 23.76
C SER A 316 -9.14 4.04 23.24
N PRO A 317 -10.38 3.56 23.02
CA PRO A 317 -11.51 4.39 22.63
C PRO A 317 -11.84 5.49 23.62
N GLU A 318 -11.65 5.26 24.92
CA GLU A 318 -11.95 6.22 25.99
C GLU A 318 -10.99 7.42 25.96
N GLU A 319 -9.73 7.22 25.58
CA GLU A 319 -8.76 8.30 25.44
C GLU A 319 -9.11 9.22 24.27
N SER A 320 -9.63 8.68 23.19
CA SER A 320 -10.08 9.47 22.03
C SER A 320 -11.28 10.35 22.36
N ALA A 321 -12.21 9.87 23.20
CA ALA A 321 -13.38 10.64 23.60
C ALA A 321 -13.07 11.84 24.50
N ASN A 322 -11.94 11.82 25.21
CA ASN A 322 -11.52 12.89 26.12
C ASN A 322 -10.65 13.98 25.46
N ASN A 323 -10.15 13.75 24.26
CA ASN A 323 -9.24 14.64 23.54
C ASN A 323 -9.90 15.36 22.33
N GLY A 324 -11.19 15.21 22.11
CA GLY A 324 -12.00 15.87 21.10
C GLY A 324 -12.97 16.85 21.75
#